data_ca21cc57ab9e264b0abdb33ae10ac8cc
#
_entry.id   ca21cc57ab9e264b0abdb33ae10ac8cc
#
_cell.length_a   1.000
_cell.length_b   1.000
_cell.length_c   1.000
_cell.angle_alpha   90.00
_cell.angle_beta   90.00
_cell.angle_gamma   90.00
#
_symmetry.space_group_name_H-M   'P 1'
#
loop_
_entity.id
_entity.type
_entity.pdbx_description
1 polymer ?
#
loop_
_entity_poly.entity_id
_entity_poly.type
_entity_poly.pdbx_seq_one_letter_code
_entity_poly.pdbx_strand_id
1 'polypeptide(L)'
;PALPVHIDELRARGIDFDYNRYCRPYIRWYFLHERFGDSVEYVKEHFLHDCGNGYFQLQEQVATQRRIVDWLEQHPHDPSIRQGLLDCASEVLFFEVAGSQGTQFHPRCAMQATRSYQDLPPDMRWRVEELYNDYFYRRQEEFWQARGYARLPAMREASSMLLCGEDLGMVPACVPGVLKELGILSLEIQRMPKVRGIEFAEPEHVPYLSVVSPSTHDMPTLRAWWKEDPWLTARFAWQTFGIASPEENLSGEVASRIIFQQLCLRAMWAIFPLQDLLAMDESIRHPDPAAERINDPAINPFPWRYRMHLGIGRLAAAKGF
;
A
#
# COMPACT_ATOMS: atom_id res chain seq x y z
N PRO A 1 -11.22 3.99 -12.93
CA PRO A 1 -11.21 5.43 -12.70
C PRO A 1 -12.14 5.79 -11.54
N ALA A 2 -11.78 6.82 -10.77
CA ALA A 2 -12.61 7.37 -9.70
C ALA A 2 -13.32 8.63 -10.20
N LEU A 3 -14.47 8.98 -9.61
CA LEU A 3 -15.16 10.23 -9.87
C LEU A 3 -14.40 11.38 -9.21
N PRO A 4 -13.86 12.36 -9.93
CA PRO A 4 -13.15 13.48 -9.35
C PRO A 4 -14.11 14.44 -8.63
N VAL A 5 -13.54 15.34 -7.84
CA VAL A 5 -14.24 16.46 -7.21
C VAL A 5 -14.10 17.68 -8.12
N HIS A 6 -15.21 18.35 -8.44
CA HIS A 6 -15.19 19.58 -9.21
C HIS A 6 -14.92 20.78 -8.30
N ILE A 7 -14.27 21.82 -8.82
CA ILE A 7 -13.95 23.04 -8.05
C ILE A 7 -15.21 23.72 -7.47
N ASP A 8 -16.34 23.67 -8.18
CA ASP A 8 -17.59 24.23 -7.68
C ASP A 8 -18.16 23.45 -6.50
N GLU A 9 -17.91 22.14 -6.44
CA GLU A 9 -18.26 21.33 -5.28
C GLU A 9 -17.40 21.71 -4.05
N LEU A 10 -16.10 21.96 -4.26
CA LEU A 10 -15.23 22.43 -3.19
C LEU A 10 -15.75 23.74 -2.60
N ARG A 11 -16.10 24.68 -3.47
CA ARG A 11 -16.71 25.98 -3.08
C ARG A 11 -18.05 25.83 -2.37
N ALA A 12 -18.93 24.96 -2.90
CA ALA A 12 -20.24 24.69 -2.30
C ALA A 12 -20.14 24.07 -0.90
N ARG A 13 -19.07 23.31 -0.63
CA ARG A 13 -18.73 22.78 0.70
C ARG A 13 -18.08 23.81 1.61
N GLY A 14 -17.91 25.06 1.13
CA GLY A 14 -17.24 26.14 1.87
C GLY A 14 -15.74 25.91 2.04
N ILE A 15 -15.12 25.13 1.15
CA ILE A 15 -13.67 24.99 1.10
C ILE A 15 -13.13 26.16 0.27
N ASP A 16 -12.43 27.07 0.94
CA ASP A 16 -11.72 28.18 0.27
C ASP A 16 -10.50 27.62 -0.46
N PHE A 17 -10.73 27.20 -1.71
CA PHE A 17 -9.77 26.43 -2.48
C PHE A 17 -8.73 27.35 -3.14
N ASP A 18 -7.52 27.30 -2.61
CA ASP A 18 -6.32 27.86 -3.23
C ASP A 18 -5.48 26.75 -3.86
N TYR A 19 -5.32 26.80 -5.19
CA TYR A 19 -4.56 25.81 -5.94
C TYR A 19 -3.12 25.67 -5.42
N ASN A 20 -2.44 26.80 -5.14
CA ASN A 20 -1.06 26.77 -4.67
C ASN A 20 -0.95 26.17 -3.27
N ARG A 21 -1.94 26.40 -2.42
CA ARG A 21 -1.98 25.88 -1.05
C ARG A 21 -2.31 24.38 -1.01
N TYR A 22 -3.16 23.90 -1.91
CA TYR A 22 -3.71 22.55 -1.82
C TYR A 22 -3.10 21.56 -2.81
N CYS A 23 -2.66 22.00 -3.99
CA CYS A 23 -2.18 21.14 -5.06
C CYS A 23 -0.66 21.20 -5.27
N ARG A 24 0.04 22.14 -4.61
CA ARG A 24 1.50 22.22 -4.63
C ARG A 24 2.09 21.81 -3.29
N PRO A 25 3.36 21.35 -3.26
CA PRO A 25 4.04 20.99 -2.02
C PRO A 25 4.02 22.12 -0.99
N TYR A 26 3.46 21.83 0.19
CA TYR A 26 3.37 22.77 1.31
C TYR A 26 4.63 22.65 2.18
N ILE A 27 5.63 23.51 1.92
CA ILE A 27 6.93 23.43 2.57
C ILE A 27 7.10 24.64 3.48
N ARG A 28 7.26 24.40 4.78
CA ARG A 28 7.46 25.40 5.83
C ARG A 28 8.85 25.24 6.45
N TRP A 29 9.38 26.36 6.97
CA TRP A 29 10.71 26.41 7.60
C TRP A 29 10.90 25.35 8.70
N TYR A 30 9.92 25.14 9.57
CA TYR A 30 9.99 24.18 10.66
C TYR A 30 10.05 22.74 10.16
N PHE A 31 9.32 22.43 9.08
CA PHE A 31 9.37 21.12 8.43
C PHE A 31 10.74 20.83 7.84
N LEU A 32 11.41 21.83 7.25
CA LEU A 32 12.75 21.67 6.72
C LEU A 32 13.75 21.30 7.81
N HIS A 33 13.70 21.98 8.97
CA HIS A 33 14.58 21.65 10.09
C HIS A 33 14.35 20.24 10.62
N GLU A 34 13.08 19.82 10.72
CA GLU A 34 12.73 18.46 11.15
C GLU A 34 13.29 17.39 10.20
N ARG A 35 13.28 17.66 8.87
CA ARG A 35 13.64 16.68 7.83
C ARG A 35 15.11 16.65 7.48
N PHE A 36 15.78 17.78 7.50
CA PHE A 36 17.15 17.92 7.00
C PHE A 36 18.20 18.19 8.08
N GLY A 37 17.80 18.52 9.31
CA GLY A 37 18.74 18.81 10.41
C GLY A 37 19.82 19.80 9.98
N ASP A 38 21.07 19.40 10.13
CA ASP A 38 22.22 20.25 9.79
C ASP A 38 22.38 20.54 8.31
N SER A 39 21.74 19.75 7.44
CA SER A 39 21.78 19.94 5.97
C SER A 39 20.78 20.99 5.48
N VAL A 40 19.97 21.60 6.34
CA VAL A 40 18.87 22.49 5.96
C VAL A 40 19.33 23.67 5.10
N GLU A 41 20.44 24.32 5.44
CA GLU A 41 20.93 25.48 4.68
C GLU A 41 21.44 25.08 3.29
N TYR A 42 22.12 23.95 3.19
CA TYR A 42 22.50 23.39 1.90
C TYR A 42 21.29 23.09 1.02
N VAL A 43 20.25 22.48 1.58
CA VAL A 43 19.02 22.15 0.85
C VAL A 43 18.28 23.41 0.40
N LYS A 44 18.20 24.45 1.25
CA LYS A 44 17.61 25.73 0.87
C LYS A 44 18.33 26.37 -0.33
N GLU A 45 19.64 26.38 -0.30
CA GLU A 45 20.45 27.00 -1.36
C GLU A 45 20.32 26.27 -2.71
N HIS A 46 20.34 24.93 -2.68
CA HIS A 46 20.49 24.12 -3.90
C HIS A 46 19.17 23.60 -4.48
N PHE A 47 18.12 23.46 -3.66
CA PHE A 47 16.90 22.77 -4.05
C PHE A 47 15.63 23.56 -3.83
N LEU A 48 15.67 24.64 -3.06
CA LEU A 48 14.48 25.40 -2.71
C LEU A 48 14.57 26.84 -3.22
N HIS A 49 13.38 27.39 -3.43
CA HIS A 49 13.17 28.82 -3.66
C HIS A 49 12.42 29.39 -2.45
N ASP A 50 12.96 30.44 -1.84
CA ASP A 50 12.30 31.15 -0.73
C ASP A 50 11.18 32.02 -1.28
N CYS A 51 9.94 31.73 -0.86
CA CYS A 51 8.76 32.49 -1.23
C CYS A 51 8.37 33.56 -0.21
N GLY A 52 9.20 33.75 0.83
CA GLY A 52 8.91 34.66 1.95
C GLY A 52 7.97 34.05 3.00
N ASN A 53 7.89 34.74 4.15
CA ASN A 53 7.05 34.33 5.29
C ASN A 53 7.28 32.88 5.77
N GLY A 54 8.48 32.32 5.55
CA GLY A 54 8.84 30.95 5.92
C GLY A 54 8.23 29.87 5.05
N TYR A 55 7.80 30.20 3.83
CA TYR A 55 7.37 29.27 2.78
C TYR A 55 8.47 29.05 1.77
N PHE A 56 8.56 27.81 1.28
CA PHE A 56 9.51 27.42 0.27
C PHE A 56 8.83 26.62 -0.84
N GLN A 57 9.40 26.66 -2.03
CA GLN A 57 9.02 25.84 -3.17
C GLN A 57 10.21 25.04 -3.67
N LEU A 58 9.97 23.83 -4.18
CA LEU A 58 11.00 23.07 -4.87
C LEU A 58 11.42 23.77 -6.17
N GLN A 59 12.72 23.86 -6.41
CA GLN A 59 13.26 24.34 -7.69
C GLN A 59 12.88 23.39 -8.84
N GLU A 60 12.85 23.91 -10.06
CA GLU A 60 12.32 23.22 -11.23
C GLU A 60 12.98 21.84 -11.48
N GLN A 61 14.27 21.71 -11.23
CA GLN A 61 14.99 20.43 -11.41
C GLN A 61 14.56 19.32 -10.45
N VAL A 62 13.91 19.69 -9.33
CA VAL A 62 13.42 18.78 -8.29
C VAL A 62 11.93 19.00 -7.98
N ALA A 63 11.17 19.60 -8.89
CA ALA A 63 9.79 20.00 -8.66
C ALA A 63 8.80 18.82 -8.53
N THR A 64 9.19 17.62 -8.90
CA THR A 64 8.37 16.41 -8.79
C THR A 64 9.18 15.23 -8.26
N GLN A 65 8.52 14.23 -7.69
CA GLN A 65 9.21 13.02 -7.21
C GLN A 65 10.09 12.36 -8.28
N ARG A 66 9.61 12.28 -9.52
CA ARG A 66 10.39 11.75 -10.64
C ARG A 66 11.65 12.58 -10.89
N ARG A 67 11.50 13.91 -10.97
CA ARG A 67 12.64 14.81 -11.18
C ARG A 67 13.67 14.73 -10.04
N ILE A 68 13.20 14.58 -8.78
CA ILE A 68 14.10 14.35 -7.65
C ILE A 68 14.92 13.08 -7.84
N VAL A 69 14.27 11.97 -8.22
CA VAL A 69 14.97 10.71 -8.47
C VAL A 69 15.95 10.84 -9.62
N ASP A 70 15.50 11.32 -10.80
CA ASP A 70 16.30 11.46 -12.00
C ASP A 70 17.52 12.39 -11.79
N TRP A 71 17.32 13.48 -11.04
CA TRP A 71 18.40 14.44 -10.75
C TRP A 71 19.44 13.85 -9.80
N LEU A 72 19.01 13.18 -8.73
CA LEU A 72 19.90 12.59 -7.72
C LEU A 72 20.61 11.33 -8.20
N GLU A 73 20.11 10.62 -9.20
CA GLU A 73 20.85 9.55 -9.88
C GLU A 73 22.07 10.07 -10.62
N GLN A 74 21.97 11.29 -11.19
CA GLN A 74 23.08 11.96 -11.88
C GLN A 74 24.02 12.72 -10.93
N HIS A 75 23.52 13.09 -9.76
CA HIS A 75 24.22 13.88 -8.75
C HIS A 75 24.08 13.19 -7.37
N PRO A 76 24.89 12.16 -7.09
CA PRO A 76 24.78 11.42 -5.85
C PRO A 76 24.92 12.31 -4.61
N HIS A 77 23.96 12.22 -3.71
CA HIS A 77 23.89 12.95 -2.45
C HIS A 77 23.63 12.00 -1.29
N ASP A 78 23.73 12.51 -0.08
CA ASP A 78 23.34 11.78 1.11
C ASP A 78 21.90 11.24 0.98
N PRO A 79 21.65 9.96 1.27
CA PRO A 79 20.31 9.36 1.19
C PRO A 79 19.24 10.13 1.97
N SER A 80 19.60 10.80 3.08
CA SER A 80 18.68 11.62 3.87
C SER A 80 18.16 12.83 3.10
N ILE A 81 18.99 13.46 2.25
CA ILE A 81 18.58 14.57 1.37
C ILE A 81 17.55 14.08 0.35
N ARG A 82 17.79 12.92 -0.27
CA ARG A 82 16.83 12.31 -1.20
C ARG A 82 15.48 12.08 -0.54
N GLN A 83 15.48 11.43 0.62
CA GLN A 83 14.22 11.15 1.33
C GLN A 83 13.52 12.43 1.76
N GLY A 84 14.24 13.40 2.30
CA GLY A 84 13.68 14.69 2.71
C GLY A 84 13.05 15.47 1.55
N LEU A 85 13.66 15.46 0.35
CA LEU A 85 13.08 16.09 -0.84
C LEU A 85 11.82 15.35 -1.32
N LEU A 86 11.79 14.02 -1.28
CA LEU A 86 10.61 13.23 -1.59
C LEU A 86 9.47 13.50 -0.60
N ASP A 87 9.79 13.63 0.68
CA ASP A 87 8.83 14.01 1.72
C ASP A 87 8.27 15.41 1.45
N CYS A 88 9.12 16.39 1.12
CA CYS A 88 8.68 17.72 0.71
C CYS A 88 7.73 17.66 -0.49
N ALA A 89 8.08 16.91 -1.54
CA ALA A 89 7.24 16.80 -2.73
C ALA A 89 5.89 16.13 -2.46
N SER A 90 5.78 15.36 -1.38
CA SER A 90 4.55 14.65 -0.99
C SER A 90 3.57 15.49 -0.16
N GLU A 91 3.93 16.70 0.27
CA GLU A 91 3.11 17.59 1.11
C GLU A 91 2.01 18.31 0.31
N VAL A 92 1.12 17.53 -0.32
CA VAL A 92 -0.03 18.01 -1.10
C VAL A 92 -1.33 17.43 -0.58
N LEU A 93 -2.46 18.13 -0.73
CA LEU A 93 -3.79 17.66 -0.33
C LEU A 93 -4.61 17.14 -1.51
N PHE A 94 -4.45 17.71 -2.69
CA PHE A 94 -5.19 17.34 -3.88
C PHE A 94 -4.27 17.18 -5.09
N PHE A 95 -4.64 16.27 -5.96
CA PHE A 95 -4.02 16.09 -7.27
C PHE A 95 -4.99 16.59 -8.34
N GLU A 96 -4.53 17.44 -9.22
CA GLU A 96 -5.29 17.89 -10.38
C GLU A 96 -5.48 16.73 -11.38
N VAL A 97 -6.68 16.60 -11.91
CA VAL A 97 -6.95 15.68 -13.01
C VAL A 97 -6.29 16.20 -14.28
N ALA A 98 -5.49 15.39 -14.92
CA ALA A 98 -4.78 15.78 -16.15
C ALA A 98 -5.76 16.29 -17.23
N GLY A 99 -5.49 17.48 -17.74
CA GLY A 99 -6.31 18.14 -18.75
C GLY A 99 -7.56 18.85 -18.22
N SER A 100 -7.81 18.87 -16.92
CA SER A 100 -8.97 19.57 -16.33
C SER A 100 -8.81 21.08 -16.23
N GLN A 101 -7.62 21.61 -16.50
CA GLN A 101 -7.31 23.05 -16.39
C GLN A 101 -7.70 23.64 -15.03
N GLY A 102 -7.37 22.93 -13.95
CA GLY A 102 -7.64 23.38 -12.59
C GLY A 102 -9.10 23.28 -12.16
N THR A 103 -9.93 22.48 -12.82
CA THR A 103 -11.35 22.37 -12.48
C THR A 103 -11.72 21.07 -11.76
N GLN A 104 -10.89 20.03 -11.85
CA GLN A 104 -11.18 18.72 -11.25
C GLN A 104 -9.98 18.18 -10.48
N PHE A 105 -10.26 17.57 -9.32
CA PHE A 105 -9.23 17.14 -8.37
C PHE A 105 -9.55 15.78 -7.77
N HIS A 106 -8.50 15.08 -7.37
CA HIS A 106 -8.56 13.89 -6.51
C HIS A 106 -7.92 14.21 -5.15
N PRO A 107 -8.62 13.99 -4.03
CA PRO A 107 -8.00 14.07 -2.71
C PRO A 107 -6.85 13.06 -2.59
N ARG A 108 -5.77 13.46 -1.92
CA ARG A 108 -4.65 12.56 -1.62
C ARG A 108 -5.08 11.52 -0.59
N CYS A 109 -4.77 10.25 -0.81
CA CYS A 109 -4.93 9.20 0.19
C CYS A 109 -4.05 9.48 1.41
N ALA A 110 -4.58 9.28 2.62
CA ALA A 110 -3.91 9.56 3.89
C ALA A 110 -3.39 11.01 4.01
N MET A 111 -4.12 11.99 3.46
CA MET A 111 -3.75 13.42 3.55
C MET A 111 -3.60 13.90 4.99
N GLN A 112 -4.28 13.26 5.95
CA GLN A 112 -4.24 13.58 7.38
C GLN A 112 -2.83 13.50 7.99
N ALA A 113 -1.95 12.68 7.39
CA ALA A 113 -0.57 12.55 7.81
C ALA A 113 0.33 13.71 7.34
N THR A 114 -0.16 14.57 6.43
CA THR A 114 0.62 15.68 5.90
C THR A 114 0.60 16.89 6.82
N ARG A 115 1.70 17.65 6.86
CA ARG A 115 1.74 18.97 7.51
C ARG A 115 0.78 19.95 6.84
N SER A 116 0.63 19.80 5.51
CA SER A 116 -0.35 20.56 4.74
C SER A 116 -1.77 20.44 5.32
N TYR A 117 -2.19 19.25 5.74
CA TYR A 117 -3.48 19.05 6.40
C TYR A 117 -3.50 19.53 7.85
N GLN A 118 -2.45 19.23 8.61
CA GLN A 118 -2.36 19.56 10.04
C GLN A 118 -2.38 21.08 10.30
N ASP A 119 -1.85 21.87 9.38
CA ASP A 119 -1.82 23.31 9.43
C ASP A 119 -3.10 24.00 8.91
N LEU A 120 -4.12 23.24 8.52
CA LEU A 120 -5.41 23.82 8.17
C LEU A 120 -6.12 24.36 9.41
N PRO A 121 -6.82 25.50 9.31
CA PRO A 121 -7.75 25.93 10.35
C PRO A 121 -8.76 24.83 10.72
N PRO A 122 -9.19 24.75 11.98
CA PRO A 122 -10.06 23.65 12.44
C PRO A 122 -11.34 23.46 11.62
N ASP A 123 -12.00 24.55 11.24
CA ASP A 123 -13.21 24.52 10.40
C ASP A 123 -12.92 24.02 8.97
N MET A 124 -11.80 24.45 8.38
CA MET A 124 -11.36 23.99 7.07
C MET A 124 -10.94 22.52 7.12
N ARG A 125 -10.24 22.10 8.17
CA ARG A 125 -9.86 20.69 8.38
C ARG A 125 -11.10 19.80 8.43
N TRP A 126 -12.12 20.21 9.16
CA TRP A 126 -13.39 19.47 9.23
C TRP A 126 -14.06 19.34 7.84
N ARG A 127 -14.13 20.42 7.05
CA ARG A 127 -14.73 20.40 5.70
C ARG A 127 -13.97 19.49 4.75
N VAL A 128 -12.64 19.55 4.79
CA VAL A 128 -11.77 18.71 3.97
C VAL A 128 -11.87 17.23 4.39
N GLU A 129 -12.01 16.95 5.69
CA GLU A 129 -12.23 15.60 6.22
C GLU A 129 -13.58 15.02 5.76
N GLU A 130 -14.65 15.81 5.81
CA GLU A 130 -15.96 15.38 5.31
C GLU A 130 -15.92 15.09 3.79
N LEU A 131 -15.22 15.91 3.02
CA LEU A 131 -15.00 15.64 1.61
C LEU A 131 -14.19 14.36 1.40
N TYR A 132 -13.14 14.13 2.19
CA TYR A 132 -12.31 12.93 2.14
C TYR A 132 -13.15 11.67 2.39
N ASN A 133 -13.96 11.69 3.45
CA ASN A 133 -14.84 10.59 3.80
C ASN A 133 -15.90 10.32 2.72
N ASP A 134 -16.47 11.38 2.16
CA ASP A 134 -17.40 11.25 1.03
C ASP A 134 -16.70 10.66 -0.19
N TYR A 135 -15.52 11.17 -0.54
CA TYR A 135 -14.78 10.74 -1.72
C TYR A 135 -14.35 9.27 -1.65
N PHE A 136 -13.73 8.85 -0.55
CA PHE A 136 -13.15 7.50 -0.46
C PHE A 136 -14.14 6.42 -0.02
N TYR A 137 -15.19 6.79 0.76
CA TYR A 137 -16.04 5.79 1.41
C TYR A 137 -17.53 5.87 1.04
N ARG A 138 -17.95 6.84 0.21
CA ARG A 138 -19.37 7.00 -0.19
C ARG A 138 -19.57 7.12 -1.70
N ARG A 139 -19.11 8.20 -2.32
CA ARG A 139 -19.43 8.55 -3.73
C ARG A 139 -18.98 7.53 -4.77
N GLN A 140 -17.96 6.76 -4.48
CA GLN A 140 -17.44 5.79 -5.43
C GLN A 140 -18.25 4.48 -5.44
N GLU A 141 -19.02 4.20 -4.40
CA GLU A 141 -19.71 2.93 -4.21
C GLU A 141 -20.67 2.60 -5.36
N GLU A 142 -21.65 3.48 -5.60
CA GLU A 142 -22.64 3.29 -6.69
C GLU A 142 -21.96 3.23 -8.06
N PHE A 143 -20.99 4.11 -8.29
CA PHE A 143 -20.26 4.16 -9.55
C PHE A 143 -19.50 2.85 -9.79
N TRP A 144 -18.79 2.34 -8.81
CA TRP A 144 -18.00 1.12 -8.94
C TRP A 144 -18.88 -0.11 -9.02
N GLN A 145 -19.96 -0.18 -8.25
CA GLN A 145 -20.95 -1.24 -8.32
C GLN A 145 -21.57 -1.32 -9.73
N ALA A 146 -22.05 -0.21 -10.26
CA ALA A 146 -22.61 -0.16 -11.62
C ALA A 146 -21.58 -0.57 -12.68
N ARG A 147 -20.31 -0.16 -12.54
CA ARG A 147 -19.23 -0.55 -13.45
C ARG A 147 -18.86 -2.01 -13.32
N GLY A 148 -18.86 -2.56 -12.10
CA GLY A 148 -18.68 -3.99 -11.84
C GLY A 148 -19.72 -4.84 -12.60
N TYR A 149 -20.99 -4.57 -12.40
CA TYR A 149 -22.07 -5.30 -13.06
C TYR A 149 -22.10 -5.10 -14.59
N ALA A 150 -21.63 -3.97 -15.09
CA ALA A 150 -21.57 -3.73 -16.55
C ALA A 150 -20.42 -4.47 -17.23
N ARG A 151 -19.33 -4.81 -16.54
CA ARG A 151 -18.10 -5.32 -17.17
C ARG A 151 -17.73 -6.75 -16.78
N LEU A 152 -17.87 -7.12 -15.51
CA LEU A 152 -17.43 -8.42 -15.01
C LEU A 152 -18.24 -9.61 -15.58
N PRO A 153 -19.56 -9.51 -15.86
CA PRO A 153 -20.29 -10.60 -16.50
C PRO A 153 -19.70 -11.03 -17.85
N ALA A 154 -19.31 -10.07 -18.70
CA ALA A 154 -18.69 -10.37 -19.98
C ALA A 154 -17.36 -11.13 -19.84
N MET A 155 -16.56 -10.81 -18.83
CA MET A 155 -15.32 -11.55 -18.52
C MET A 155 -15.63 -12.99 -18.08
N ARG A 156 -16.65 -13.17 -17.24
CA ARG A 156 -17.08 -14.50 -16.77
C ARG A 156 -17.62 -15.37 -17.92
N GLU A 157 -18.34 -14.79 -18.86
CA GLU A 157 -18.93 -15.51 -20.00
C GLU A 157 -17.88 -15.84 -21.08
N ALA A 158 -16.79 -15.10 -21.15
CA ALA A 158 -15.74 -15.30 -22.15
C ALA A 158 -14.91 -16.59 -21.94
N SER A 159 -15.02 -17.23 -20.79
CA SER A 159 -14.22 -18.42 -20.44
C SER A 159 -14.96 -19.31 -19.46
N SER A 160 -14.65 -20.62 -19.49
CA SER A 160 -15.07 -21.59 -18.47
C SER A 160 -14.14 -21.60 -17.25
N MET A 161 -13.12 -20.75 -17.22
CA MET A 161 -12.20 -20.63 -16.07
C MET A 161 -12.89 -19.99 -14.86
N LEU A 162 -12.55 -20.46 -13.68
CA LEU A 162 -12.94 -19.81 -12.44
C LEU A 162 -12.18 -18.48 -12.30
N LEU A 163 -12.92 -17.38 -12.13
CA LEU A 163 -12.33 -16.07 -11.96
C LEU A 163 -12.00 -15.83 -10.48
N CYS A 164 -10.83 -15.27 -10.23
CA CYS A 164 -10.41 -14.77 -8.94
C CYS A 164 -10.07 -13.28 -9.07
N GLY A 165 -10.68 -12.43 -8.24
CA GLY A 165 -10.38 -11.02 -8.15
C GLY A 165 -9.24 -10.78 -7.17
N GLU A 166 -8.28 -9.92 -7.53
CA GLU A 166 -7.37 -9.31 -6.57
C GLU A 166 -8.10 -8.09 -5.99
N ASP A 167 -8.42 -8.13 -4.70
CA ASP A 167 -9.22 -7.14 -3.99
C ASP A 167 -8.58 -6.77 -2.64
N LEU A 168 -7.29 -6.49 -2.67
CA LEU A 168 -6.49 -6.05 -1.52
C LEU A 168 -6.41 -4.51 -1.43
N GLY A 169 -6.11 -3.99 -0.26
CA GLY A 169 -5.92 -2.56 -0.01
C GLY A 169 -7.23 -1.79 0.24
N MET A 170 -7.37 -0.60 -0.34
CA MET A 170 -8.56 0.24 -0.17
C MET A 170 -9.67 -0.21 -1.11
N VAL A 171 -10.41 -1.20 -0.70
CA VAL A 171 -11.50 -1.81 -1.47
C VAL A 171 -12.84 -1.14 -1.13
N PRO A 172 -13.65 -0.69 -2.13
CA PRO A 172 -14.99 -0.17 -1.89
C PRO A 172 -15.91 -1.21 -1.25
N ALA A 173 -16.84 -0.79 -0.38
CA ALA A 173 -17.71 -1.68 0.36
C ALA A 173 -18.66 -2.51 -0.53
N CYS A 174 -18.94 -2.05 -1.76
CA CYS A 174 -19.75 -2.79 -2.73
C CYS A 174 -19.04 -4.04 -3.30
N VAL A 175 -17.71 -4.11 -3.28
CA VAL A 175 -16.93 -5.15 -3.98
C VAL A 175 -17.23 -6.57 -3.49
N PRO A 176 -17.26 -6.89 -2.18
CA PRO A 176 -17.58 -8.23 -1.72
C PRO A 176 -18.95 -8.74 -2.20
N GLY A 177 -19.95 -7.84 -2.21
CA GLY A 177 -21.29 -8.14 -2.74
C GLY A 177 -21.28 -8.47 -4.22
N VAL A 178 -20.63 -7.63 -5.03
CA VAL A 178 -20.51 -7.81 -6.48
C VAL A 178 -19.77 -9.11 -6.82
N LEU A 179 -18.65 -9.39 -6.17
CA LEU A 179 -17.88 -10.61 -6.40
C LEU A 179 -18.71 -11.85 -6.05
N LYS A 180 -19.39 -11.85 -4.89
CA LYS A 180 -20.24 -12.94 -4.44
C LYS A 180 -21.38 -13.23 -5.43
N GLU A 181 -22.11 -12.20 -5.89
CA GLU A 181 -23.24 -12.35 -6.81
C GLU A 181 -22.78 -12.85 -8.19
N LEU A 182 -21.61 -12.43 -8.63
CA LEU A 182 -21.05 -12.87 -9.91
C LEU A 182 -20.28 -14.19 -9.83
N GLY A 183 -20.13 -14.80 -8.63
CA GLY A 183 -19.38 -16.02 -8.43
C GLY A 183 -17.89 -15.88 -8.72
N ILE A 184 -17.32 -14.70 -8.45
CA ILE A 184 -15.90 -14.41 -8.59
C ILE A 184 -15.27 -14.55 -7.20
N LEU A 185 -14.15 -15.28 -7.10
CA LEU A 185 -13.47 -15.48 -5.83
C LEU A 185 -12.77 -14.21 -5.38
N SER A 186 -12.84 -13.90 -4.08
CA SER A 186 -12.00 -12.89 -3.44
C SER A 186 -10.62 -13.44 -3.07
N LEU A 187 -9.64 -12.58 -2.86
CA LEU A 187 -8.32 -12.96 -2.33
C LEU A 187 -8.23 -12.61 -0.85
N GLU A 188 -7.97 -13.59 -0.01
CA GLU A 188 -7.89 -13.41 1.45
C GLU A 188 -6.46 -13.66 1.95
N ILE A 189 -5.87 -12.63 2.53
CA ILE A 189 -4.52 -12.68 3.12
C ILE A 189 -4.64 -12.37 4.61
N GLN A 190 -4.27 -13.33 5.46
CA GLN A 190 -4.46 -13.24 6.91
C GLN A 190 -3.87 -11.97 7.53
N ARG A 191 -2.70 -11.57 7.09
CA ARG A 191 -1.99 -10.36 7.56
C ARG A 191 -2.39 -9.06 6.87
N MET A 192 -3.41 -9.12 5.98
CA MET A 192 -4.03 -7.96 5.33
C MET A 192 -5.56 -8.08 5.39
N PRO A 193 -6.16 -8.01 6.60
CA PRO A 193 -7.60 -8.15 6.74
C PRO A 193 -8.34 -7.01 6.04
N LYS A 194 -9.48 -7.33 5.43
CA LYS A 194 -10.36 -6.36 4.76
C LYS A 194 -11.34 -5.69 5.72
N VAL A 195 -11.49 -6.23 6.92
CA VAL A 195 -12.40 -5.70 7.93
C VAL A 195 -11.71 -4.60 8.73
N ARG A 196 -12.31 -3.42 8.75
CA ARG A 196 -11.77 -2.26 9.49
C ARG A 196 -11.67 -2.54 10.98
N GLY A 197 -10.52 -2.23 11.57
CA GLY A 197 -10.27 -2.38 13.01
C GLY A 197 -9.81 -3.78 13.43
N ILE A 198 -9.74 -4.73 12.51
CA ILE A 198 -9.13 -6.05 12.72
C ILE A 198 -7.68 -5.98 12.25
N GLU A 199 -6.75 -6.42 13.09
CA GLU A 199 -5.31 -6.39 12.75
C GLU A 199 -4.90 -7.62 11.92
N PHE A 200 -5.49 -8.77 12.20
CA PHE A 200 -5.27 -10.02 11.45
C PHE A 200 -6.61 -10.69 11.15
N ALA A 201 -6.74 -11.23 9.93
CA ALA A 201 -7.99 -11.90 9.53
C ALA A 201 -8.25 -13.15 10.41
N GLU A 202 -9.48 -13.24 10.90
CA GLU A 202 -9.93 -14.38 11.69
C GLU A 202 -10.46 -15.48 10.78
N PRO A 203 -10.12 -16.75 11.06
CA PRO A 203 -10.53 -17.89 10.24
C PRO A 203 -12.03 -17.99 9.96
N GLU A 204 -12.87 -17.61 10.92
CA GLU A 204 -14.33 -17.69 10.83
C GLU A 204 -14.91 -16.71 9.81
N HIS A 205 -14.22 -15.62 9.52
CA HIS A 205 -14.67 -14.57 8.61
C HIS A 205 -14.28 -14.81 7.15
N VAL A 206 -13.48 -15.84 6.87
CA VAL A 206 -13.08 -16.16 5.50
C VAL A 206 -14.26 -16.72 4.71
N PRO A 207 -14.68 -16.06 3.59
CA PRO A 207 -15.79 -16.52 2.78
C PRO A 207 -15.44 -17.78 1.99
N TYR A 208 -16.45 -18.61 1.70
CA TYR A 208 -16.24 -19.81 0.88
C TYR A 208 -15.75 -19.45 -0.54
N LEU A 209 -16.36 -18.45 -1.18
CA LEU A 209 -15.96 -17.98 -2.51
C LEU A 209 -14.69 -17.13 -2.43
N SER A 210 -13.59 -17.74 -2.00
CA SER A 210 -12.29 -17.08 -1.88
C SER A 210 -11.12 -17.99 -2.21
N VAL A 211 -9.98 -17.35 -2.45
CA VAL A 211 -8.65 -17.94 -2.47
C VAL A 211 -7.91 -17.42 -1.26
N VAL A 212 -7.36 -18.31 -0.45
CA VAL A 212 -6.45 -17.94 0.66
C VAL A 212 -5.01 -18.15 0.26
N SER A 213 -4.16 -17.26 0.70
CA SER A 213 -2.70 -17.36 0.52
C SER A 213 -1.99 -16.65 1.67
N PRO A 214 -0.86 -17.19 2.16
CA PRO A 214 -0.06 -16.51 3.17
C PRO A 214 0.65 -15.27 2.63
N SER A 215 0.99 -15.26 1.33
CA SER A 215 1.72 -14.19 0.65
C SER A 215 1.30 -14.09 -0.82
N THR A 216 1.55 -12.94 -1.42
CA THR A 216 1.46 -12.73 -2.88
C THR A 216 2.82 -12.31 -3.43
N HIS A 217 2.93 -12.17 -4.75
CA HIS A 217 4.16 -11.69 -5.38
C HIS A 217 4.49 -10.22 -5.06
N ASP A 218 3.50 -9.43 -4.65
CA ASP A 218 3.64 -7.99 -4.36
C ASP A 218 3.94 -7.68 -2.89
N MET A 219 4.10 -8.70 -2.07
CA MET A 219 4.40 -8.56 -0.65
C MET A 219 5.58 -9.46 -0.26
N PRO A 220 6.22 -9.22 0.90
CA PRO A 220 7.27 -10.10 1.42
C PRO A 220 6.72 -11.50 1.69
N THR A 221 7.57 -12.52 1.53
CA THR A 221 7.27 -13.88 2.00
C THR A 221 7.02 -13.89 3.51
N LEU A 222 6.46 -14.98 4.06
CA LEU A 222 6.25 -15.11 5.51
C LEU A 222 7.53 -14.85 6.31
N ARG A 223 8.66 -15.36 5.85
CA ARG A 223 9.96 -15.21 6.53
C ARG A 223 10.48 -13.77 6.48
N ALA A 224 10.36 -13.11 5.34
CA ALA A 224 10.78 -11.73 5.20
C ALA A 224 9.88 -10.80 6.03
N TRP A 225 8.55 -10.97 5.94
CA TRP A 225 7.58 -10.24 6.75
C TRP A 225 7.79 -10.42 8.25
N TRP A 226 8.15 -11.62 8.72
CA TRP A 226 8.39 -11.90 10.13
C TRP A 226 9.47 -11.01 10.73
N LYS A 227 10.42 -10.57 9.91
CA LYS A 227 11.55 -9.72 10.31
C LYS A 227 11.30 -8.20 10.14
N GLU A 228 10.30 -7.79 9.36
CA GLU A 228 10.06 -6.38 9.06
C GLU A 228 9.63 -5.58 10.29
N ASP A 229 8.74 -6.14 11.11
CA ASP A 229 8.24 -5.51 12.33
C ASP A 229 8.08 -6.56 13.45
N PRO A 230 9.07 -6.69 14.34
CA PRO A 230 9.02 -7.65 15.45
C PRO A 230 7.84 -7.44 16.41
N TRP A 231 7.35 -6.20 16.55
CA TRP A 231 6.19 -5.92 17.39
C TRP A 231 4.89 -6.42 16.76
N LEU A 232 4.75 -6.24 15.45
CA LEU A 232 3.60 -6.74 14.71
C LEU A 232 3.58 -8.27 14.73
N THR A 233 4.70 -8.90 14.46
CA THR A 233 4.79 -10.37 14.43
C THR A 233 4.65 -11.00 15.80
N ALA A 234 5.10 -10.34 16.89
CA ALA A 234 4.82 -10.79 18.24
C ALA A 234 3.31 -10.75 18.57
N ARG A 235 2.59 -9.69 18.17
CA ARG A 235 1.13 -9.65 18.31
C ARG A 235 0.44 -10.71 17.47
N PHE A 236 0.88 -10.93 16.24
CA PHE A 236 0.36 -12.00 15.39
C PHE A 236 0.53 -13.38 16.04
N ALA A 237 1.75 -13.69 16.50
CA ALA A 237 2.06 -14.95 17.15
C ALA A 237 1.21 -15.20 18.42
N TRP A 238 1.01 -14.14 19.22
CA TRP A 238 0.17 -14.23 20.40
C TRP A 238 -1.31 -14.38 20.06
N GLN A 239 -1.87 -13.53 19.20
CA GLN A 239 -3.29 -13.54 18.87
C GLN A 239 -3.70 -14.81 18.11
N THR A 240 -2.83 -15.29 17.21
CA THR A 240 -3.16 -16.41 16.33
C THR A 240 -2.84 -17.77 16.95
N PHE A 241 -1.74 -17.85 17.71
CA PHE A 241 -1.20 -19.14 18.19
C PHE A 241 -0.93 -19.21 19.69
N GLY A 242 -1.16 -18.14 20.44
CA GLY A 242 -0.86 -18.07 21.88
C GLY A 242 0.64 -18.06 22.22
N ILE A 243 1.52 -17.72 21.27
CA ILE A 243 2.96 -17.69 21.46
C ILE A 243 3.37 -16.35 22.04
N ALA A 244 3.76 -16.31 23.32
CA ALA A 244 4.09 -15.09 24.05
C ALA A 244 5.45 -14.46 23.65
N SER A 245 6.41 -15.28 23.25
CA SER A 245 7.77 -14.84 22.90
C SER A 245 8.24 -15.58 21.65
N PRO A 246 7.85 -15.11 20.46
CA PRO A 246 8.29 -15.73 19.22
C PRO A 246 9.78 -15.48 18.99
N GLU A 247 10.42 -16.37 18.26
CA GLU A 247 11.81 -16.20 17.85
C GLU A 247 11.94 -15.04 16.84
N GLU A 248 13.12 -14.43 16.78
CA GLU A 248 13.44 -13.35 15.82
C GLU A 248 13.26 -13.82 14.37
N ASN A 249 13.63 -15.06 14.08
CA ASN A 249 13.42 -15.66 12.77
C ASN A 249 12.21 -16.58 12.83
N LEU A 250 11.39 -16.56 11.77
CA LEU A 250 10.27 -17.50 11.63
C LEU A 250 10.79 -18.95 11.70
N SER A 251 10.41 -19.69 12.73
CA SER A 251 10.76 -21.12 12.85
C SER A 251 9.93 -21.97 11.86
N GLY A 252 10.46 -23.13 11.49
CA GLY A 252 9.76 -24.09 10.64
C GLY A 252 8.45 -24.57 11.26
N GLU A 253 8.39 -24.69 12.60
CA GLU A 253 7.17 -25.05 13.31
C GLU A 253 6.09 -24.00 13.16
N VAL A 254 6.41 -22.70 13.38
CA VAL A 254 5.42 -21.62 13.26
C VAL A 254 4.99 -21.45 11.81
N ALA A 255 5.90 -21.55 10.83
CA ALA A 255 5.58 -21.56 9.42
C ALA A 255 4.58 -22.68 9.08
N SER A 256 4.82 -23.89 9.59
CA SER A 256 3.91 -25.05 9.41
C SER A 256 2.52 -24.79 10.01
N ARG A 257 2.45 -24.16 11.19
CA ARG A 257 1.16 -23.79 11.80
C ARG A 257 0.38 -22.80 10.95
N ILE A 258 1.07 -21.80 10.37
CA ILE A 258 0.43 -20.81 9.46
C ILE A 258 -0.12 -21.52 8.22
N ILE A 259 0.69 -22.36 7.55
CA ILE A 259 0.27 -23.09 6.36
C ILE A 259 -0.90 -24.03 6.68
N PHE A 260 -0.82 -24.78 7.77
CA PHE A 260 -1.89 -25.69 8.18
C PHE A 260 -3.19 -24.94 8.49
N GLN A 261 -3.13 -23.80 9.17
CA GLN A 261 -4.29 -22.97 9.43
C GLN A 261 -4.97 -22.55 8.12
N GLN A 262 -4.18 -22.11 7.12
CA GLN A 262 -4.73 -21.74 5.80
C GLN A 262 -5.42 -22.93 5.11
N LEU A 263 -4.87 -24.14 5.23
CA LEU A 263 -5.49 -25.37 4.68
C LEU A 263 -6.81 -25.73 5.38
N CYS A 264 -6.99 -25.33 6.63
CA CYS A 264 -8.21 -25.60 7.40
C CYS A 264 -9.32 -24.57 7.19
N LEU A 265 -9.08 -23.49 6.44
CA LEU A 265 -10.06 -22.45 6.17
C LEU A 265 -11.18 -22.96 5.25
N ARG A 266 -12.34 -22.27 5.30
CA ARG A 266 -13.49 -22.60 4.43
C ARG A 266 -13.35 -22.11 2.99
N ALA A 267 -12.24 -21.49 2.63
CA ALA A 267 -11.99 -21.00 1.29
C ALA A 267 -12.10 -22.11 0.24
N MET A 268 -12.54 -21.77 -0.95
CA MET A 268 -12.62 -22.72 -2.06
C MET A 268 -11.23 -23.21 -2.50
N TRP A 269 -10.24 -22.32 -2.44
CA TRP A 269 -8.86 -22.61 -2.81
C TRP A 269 -7.87 -22.09 -1.77
N ALA A 270 -6.80 -22.87 -1.54
CA ALA A 270 -5.61 -22.44 -0.81
C ALA A 270 -4.42 -22.55 -1.75
N ILE A 271 -3.76 -21.42 -2.03
CA ILE A 271 -2.62 -21.33 -2.96
C ILE A 271 -1.42 -20.80 -2.18
N PHE A 272 -0.30 -21.51 -2.27
CA PHE A 272 0.89 -21.21 -1.50
C PHE A 272 2.06 -20.88 -2.42
N PRO A 273 2.75 -19.74 -2.23
CA PRO A 273 4.07 -19.53 -2.82
C PRO A 273 5.04 -20.62 -2.38
N LEU A 274 5.85 -21.11 -3.30
CA LEU A 274 6.84 -22.15 -2.99
C LEU A 274 7.78 -21.74 -1.86
N GLN A 275 8.14 -20.45 -1.79
CA GLN A 275 9.00 -19.90 -0.75
C GLN A 275 8.39 -20.06 0.64
N ASP A 276 7.09 -19.85 0.77
CA ASP A 276 6.37 -20.00 2.04
C ASP A 276 6.22 -21.49 2.43
N LEU A 277 6.07 -22.38 1.46
CA LEU A 277 6.13 -23.82 1.73
C LEU A 277 7.54 -24.24 2.20
N LEU A 278 8.60 -23.79 1.52
CA LEU A 278 9.98 -24.06 1.92
C LEU A 278 10.33 -23.49 3.31
N ALA A 279 9.59 -22.47 3.78
CA ALA A 279 9.79 -21.94 5.13
C ALA A 279 9.56 -22.95 6.24
N MET A 280 8.78 -24.02 5.98
CA MET A 280 8.50 -25.07 6.96
C MET A 280 9.71 -25.98 7.28
N ASP A 281 10.68 -26.09 6.36
CA ASP A 281 11.88 -26.92 6.55
C ASP A 281 13.14 -26.05 6.51
N GLU A 282 13.76 -25.90 7.67
CA GLU A 282 14.95 -25.05 7.86
C GLU A 282 16.17 -25.52 7.07
N SER A 283 16.21 -26.78 6.68
CA SER A 283 17.34 -27.38 5.95
C SER A 283 17.33 -27.05 4.45
N ILE A 284 16.18 -26.64 3.91
CA ILE A 284 15.98 -26.41 2.48
C ILE A 284 15.52 -24.99 2.13
N ARG A 285 15.10 -24.17 3.12
CA ARG A 285 14.72 -22.79 2.88
C ARG A 285 15.91 -21.93 2.45
N HIS A 286 15.67 -20.84 1.75
CA HIS A 286 16.74 -19.94 1.33
C HIS A 286 17.47 -19.36 2.56
N PRO A 287 18.82 -19.27 2.58
CA PRO A 287 19.55 -18.65 3.71
C PRO A 287 19.12 -17.21 4.00
N ASP A 288 18.89 -16.41 2.95
CA ASP A 288 18.46 -15.01 3.06
C ASP A 288 16.97 -14.89 2.71
N PRO A 289 16.09 -14.52 3.67
CA PRO A 289 14.67 -14.30 3.42
C PRO A 289 14.37 -13.16 2.43
N ALA A 290 15.22 -12.15 2.34
CA ALA A 290 15.01 -11.03 1.43
C ALA A 290 15.16 -11.45 -0.05
N ALA A 291 16.01 -12.44 -0.33
CA ALA A 291 16.19 -13.00 -1.68
C ALA A 291 15.01 -13.86 -2.18
N GLU A 292 14.04 -14.14 -1.31
CA GLU A 292 12.81 -14.87 -1.66
C GLU A 292 11.77 -13.98 -2.35
N ARG A 293 11.92 -12.66 -2.31
CA ARG A 293 10.95 -11.71 -2.83
C ARG A 293 10.87 -11.76 -4.35
N ILE A 294 9.63 -11.79 -4.89
CA ILE A 294 9.37 -11.85 -6.34
C ILE A 294 9.26 -10.44 -6.91
N ASN A 295 8.53 -9.56 -6.23
CA ASN A 295 8.37 -8.16 -6.61
C ASN A 295 8.34 -7.25 -5.37
N ASP A 296 8.75 -6.00 -5.58
CA ASP A 296 8.57 -4.91 -4.64
C ASP A 296 7.91 -3.73 -5.37
N PRO A 297 6.61 -3.46 -5.14
CA PRO A 297 5.90 -2.37 -5.82
C PRO A 297 6.47 -0.98 -5.55
N ALA A 298 7.25 -0.80 -4.47
CA ALA A 298 7.92 0.45 -4.17
C ALA A 298 9.17 0.71 -5.02
N ILE A 299 9.67 -0.32 -5.70
CA ILE A 299 10.89 -0.26 -6.52
C ILE A 299 10.52 -0.41 -8.00
N ASN A 300 10.80 0.60 -8.82
CA ASN A 300 10.53 0.57 -10.25
C ASN A 300 11.75 1.09 -11.04
N PRO A 301 12.33 0.27 -11.95
CA PRO A 301 11.93 -1.09 -12.31
C PRO A 301 12.37 -2.14 -11.28
N PHE A 302 11.52 -3.13 -11.05
CA PHE A 302 11.86 -4.34 -10.30
C PHE A 302 11.98 -5.52 -11.27
N PRO A 303 12.94 -6.46 -11.08
CA PRO A 303 13.20 -7.50 -12.09
C PRO A 303 12.11 -8.56 -12.24
N TRP A 304 11.13 -8.64 -11.36
CA TRP A 304 10.00 -9.58 -11.41
C TRP A 304 10.44 -11.03 -11.63
N ARG A 305 11.48 -11.46 -10.93
CA ARG A 305 12.02 -12.82 -11.10
C ARG A 305 12.47 -13.39 -9.76
N TYR A 306 12.09 -14.61 -9.55
CA TYR A 306 12.61 -15.47 -8.51
C TYR A 306 13.23 -16.70 -9.16
N ARG A 307 14.42 -17.06 -8.75
CA ARG A 307 15.06 -18.32 -9.15
C ARG A 307 15.19 -19.19 -7.93
N MET A 308 14.57 -20.36 -7.98
CA MET A 308 14.69 -21.36 -6.92
C MET A 308 16.17 -21.70 -6.69
N HIS A 309 16.61 -21.61 -5.44
CA HIS A 309 18.00 -21.87 -5.03
C HIS A 309 18.33 -23.36 -4.92
N LEU A 310 17.32 -24.22 -4.95
CA LEU A 310 17.45 -25.68 -4.90
C LEU A 310 17.24 -26.30 -6.27
N GLY A 311 18.04 -27.34 -6.57
CA GLY A 311 17.71 -28.24 -7.68
C GLY A 311 16.53 -29.16 -7.34
N ILE A 312 15.74 -29.53 -8.34
CA ILE A 312 14.54 -30.37 -8.18
C ILE A 312 14.87 -31.70 -7.47
N GLY A 313 16.02 -32.32 -7.75
CA GLY A 313 16.46 -33.54 -7.08
C GLY A 313 16.67 -33.40 -5.57
N ARG A 314 17.16 -32.20 -5.12
CA ARG A 314 17.31 -31.94 -3.69
C ARG A 314 15.94 -31.71 -3.02
N LEU A 315 15.05 -30.99 -3.71
CA LEU A 315 13.68 -30.77 -3.23
C LEU A 315 12.94 -32.11 -3.08
N ALA A 316 13.01 -32.98 -4.09
CA ALA A 316 12.38 -34.34 -4.05
C ALA A 316 12.96 -35.27 -2.97
N ALA A 317 14.19 -35.02 -2.54
CA ALA A 317 14.84 -35.81 -1.48
C ALA A 317 14.58 -35.25 -0.07
N ALA A 318 13.95 -34.07 0.06
CA ALA A 318 13.64 -33.47 1.35
C ALA A 318 12.51 -34.24 2.05
N LYS A 319 12.81 -34.75 3.25
CA LYS A 319 11.85 -35.61 4.00
C LYS A 319 10.84 -34.82 4.81
N GLY A 320 11.09 -33.53 5.03
CA GLY A 320 10.23 -32.61 5.80
C GLY A 320 9.29 -31.77 4.94
N PHE A 321 9.31 -31.97 3.64
CA PHE A 321 8.56 -31.20 2.66
C PHE A 321 7.47 -31.99 1.97
#